data_664c713d2f3868bfca32efe7de0edcce
#
_entry.id   664c713d2f3868bfca32efe7de0edcce
#
_cell.length_a   1.000
_cell.length_b   1.000
_cell.length_c   1.000
_cell.angle_alpha   90.00
_cell.angle_beta   90.00
_cell.angle_gamma   90.00
#
_symmetry.space_group_name_H-M   'P 1'
#
loop_
_entity.id
_entity.type
_entity.pdbx_description
1 polymer ?
#
loop_
_entity_poly.entity_id
_entity_poly.type
_entity_poly.pdbx_seq_one_letter_code
_entity_poly.pdbx_strand_id
1 'polypeptide(L)'
;MQIVKDQGPITGEHIAEQLHLTRATLRPDLAILTMAGFLEARPRVGYFYSGKSGTQLLTDNLSKLFVKDFQSIPVVVNDGISVYDAIVMMFLEDVGTLFVVDQKSLLVGVLSRKDLLRASIGTKDLATIPVNIIMTRMPNITMCF
;
A
#
# COMPACT_ATOMS: atom_id res chain seq x y z
N MET A 1 -22.95 14.95 -4.09
CA MET A 1 -23.04 13.56 -4.65
C MET A 1 -24.50 13.06 -4.70
N GLN A 2 -25.24 13.08 -3.60
CA GLN A 2 -26.63 12.56 -3.57
C GLN A 2 -27.54 13.26 -4.56
N ILE A 3 -27.51 14.58 -4.64
CA ILE A 3 -28.29 15.40 -5.59
C ILE A 3 -28.12 14.91 -7.04
N VAL A 4 -26.87 14.64 -7.44
CA VAL A 4 -26.59 14.19 -8.82
C VAL A 4 -27.01 12.76 -9.06
N LYS A 5 -27.02 11.90 -8.02
CA LYS A 5 -27.56 10.54 -8.10
C LYS A 5 -29.07 10.54 -8.33
N ASP A 6 -29.78 11.41 -7.63
CA ASP A 6 -31.24 11.39 -7.58
C ASP A 6 -31.86 12.18 -8.75
N GLN A 7 -31.17 13.21 -9.23
CA GLN A 7 -31.70 14.18 -10.19
C GLN A 7 -30.83 14.35 -11.44
N GLY A 8 -29.80 13.52 -11.64
CA GLY A 8 -28.95 13.64 -12.84
C GLY A 8 -29.70 13.29 -14.15
N PRO A 9 -29.41 13.99 -15.24
CA PRO A 9 -28.41 15.05 -15.39
C PRO A 9 -28.84 16.40 -14.79
N ILE A 10 -27.95 17.06 -14.06
CA ILE A 10 -28.24 18.32 -13.39
C ILE A 10 -27.13 19.36 -13.63
N THR A 11 -27.51 20.62 -13.82
CA THR A 11 -26.50 21.69 -14.02
C THR A 11 -25.84 22.12 -12.73
N GLY A 12 -24.61 22.62 -12.82
CA GLY A 12 -23.89 23.14 -11.65
C GLY A 12 -24.61 24.33 -10.98
N GLU A 13 -25.46 25.03 -11.72
CA GLU A 13 -26.30 26.12 -11.22
C GLU A 13 -27.41 25.59 -10.31
N HIS A 14 -28.17 24.60 -10.75
CA HIS A 14 -29.20 23.96 -9.93
C HIS A 14 -28.63 23.23 -8.70
N ILE A 15 -27.43 22.63 -8.81
CA ILE A 15 -26.77 22.05 -7.65
C ILE A 15 -26.42 23.15 -6.63
N ALA A 16 -25.92 24.29 -7.08
CA ALA A 16 -25.57 25.41 -6.24
C ALA A 16 -26.79 25.99 -5.52
N GLU A 17 -27.92 26.16 -6.23
CA GLU A 17 -29.20 26.60 -5.67
C GLU A 17 -29.69 25.69 -4.55
N GLN A 18 -29.68 24.37 -4.75
CA GLN A 18 -30.10 23.40 -3.75
C GLN A 18 -29.19 23.37 -2.51
N LEU A 19 -27.94 23.72 -2.67
CA LEU A 19 -26.97 23.82 -1.56
C LEU A 19 -26.89 25.21 -0.94
N HIS A 20 -27.68 26.16 -1.43
CA HIS A 20 -27.62 27.59 -1.02
C HIS A 20 -26.21 28.19 -1.19
N LEU A 21 -25.53 27.80 -2.26
CA LEU A 21 -24.18 28.26 -2.62
C LEU A 21 -24.20 28.98 -3.97
N THR A 22 -23.13 29.71 -4.27
CA THR A 22 -22.92 30.24 -5.60
C THR A 22 -22.28 29.18 -6.51
N ARG A 23 -22.53 29.27 -7.82
CA ARG A 23 -21.86 28.39 -8.81
C ARG A 23 -20.33 28.54 -8.75
N ALA A 24 -19.83 29.74 -8.47
CA ALA A 24 -18.40 29.99 -8.37
C ALA A 24 -17.77 29.22 -7.20
N THR A 25 -18.44 29.21 -6.05
CA THR A 25 -17.99 28.46 -4.86
C THR A 25 -17.98 26.96 -5.10
N LEU A 26 -18.98 26.42 -5.83
CA LEU A 26 -19.12 24.99 -6.07
C LEU A 26 -18.23 24.46 -7.19
N ARG A 27 -17.75 25.32 -8.09
CA ARG A 27 -16.97 24.91 -9.26
C ARG A 27 -15.71 24.11 -8.94
N PRO A 28 -14.87 24.45 -7.96
CA PRO A 28 -13.71 23.65 -7.60
C PRO A 28 -14.09 22.24 -7.14
N ASP A 29 -15.13 22.11 -6.31
CA ASP A 29 -15.58 20.81 -5.78
C ASP A 29 -16.10 19.92 -6.89
N LEU A 30 -16.89 20.46 -7.82
CA LEU A 30 -17.37 19.72 -8.99
C LEU A 30 -16.21 19.30 -9.90
N ALA A 31 -15.18 20.14 -10.05
CA ALA A 31 -13.98 19.78 -10.81
C ALA A 31 -13.23 18.61 -10.16
N ILE A 32 -13.04 18.64 -8.84
CA ILE A 32 -12.41 17.55 -8.09
C ILE A 32 -13.21 16.24 -8.24
N LEU A 33 -14.53 16.29 -8.07
CA LEU A 33 -15.39 15.11 -8.21
C LEU A 33 -15.38 14.53 -9.63
N THR A 34 -15.25 15.41 -10.64
CA THR A 34 -15.13 14.99 -12.04
C THR A 34 -13.75 14.38 -12.34
N MET A 35 -12.67 15.01 -11.87
CA MET A 35 -11.32 14.46 -12.00
C MET A 35 -11.16 13.13 -11.27
N ALA A 36 -11.78 12.99 -10.12
CA ALA A 36 -11.80 11.74 -9.36
C ALA A 36 -12.73 10.66 -9.96
N GLY A 37 -13.42 10.96 -11.07
CA GLY A 37 -14.28 10.01 -11.77
C GLY A 37 -15.60 9.69 -11.08
N PHE A 38 -16.00 10.43 -10.06
CA PHE A 38 -17.31 10.27 -9.41
C PHE A 38 -18.45 10.90 -10.20
N LEU A 39 -18.13 11.97 -10.93
CA LEU A 39 -19.07 12.67 -11.81
C LEU A 39 -18.54 12.70 -13.23
N GLU A 40 -19.42 12.65 -14.19
CA GLU A 40 -19.16 13.00 -15.59
C GLU A 40 -19.78 14.35 -15.90
N ALA A 41 -19.03 15.26 -16.53
CA ALA A 41 -19.53 16.55 -16.98
C ALA A 41 -19.69 16.54 -18.48
N ARG A 42 -20.91 16.87 -18.98
CA ARG A 42 -21.16 17.02 -20.42
C ARG A 42 -21.54 18.48 -20.73
N PRO A 43 -20.88 19.10 -21.71
CA PRO A 43 -21.20 20.48 -22.11
C PRO A 43 -22.69 20.62 -22.46
N ARG A 44 -23.32 21.69 -22.00
CA ARG A 44 -24.73 22.04 -22.19
C ARG A 44 -25.77 21.09 -21.59
N VAL A 45 -25.33 19.96 -20.96
CA VAL A 45 -26.24 19.00 -20.33
C VAL A 45 -26.14 19.06 -18.82
N GLY A 46 -24.91 19.06 -18.28
CA GLY A 46 -24.68 19.10 -16.84
C GLY A 46 -23.84 17.95 -16.33
N TYR A 47 -24.02 17.61 -15.07
CA TYR A 47 -23.30 16.57 -14.37
C TYR A 47 -24.14 15.32 -14.23
N PHE A 48 -23.50 14.19 -14.45
CA PHE A 48 -24.04 12.86 -14.29
C PHE A 48 -23.29 12.13 -13.18
N TYR A 49 -23.97 11.28 -12.45
CA TYR A 49 -23.30 10.34 -11.59
C TYR A 49 -22.70 9.21 -12.42
N SER A 50 -21.40 8.97 -12.31
CA SER A 50 -20.70 7.95 -13.11
C SER A 50 -21.08 6.51 -12.74
N GLY A 51 -21.83 6.30 -11.66
CA GLY A 51 -22.15 4.98 -11.14
C GLY A 51 -20.98 4.29 -10.43
N LYS A 52 -19.79 4.80 -10.55
CA LYS A 52 -18.59 4.24 -9.91
C LYS A 52 -18.49 4.67 -8.46
N SER A 53 -18.38 3.72 -7.55
CA SER A 53 -17.99 4.01 -6.17
C SER A 53 -16.47 4.29 -6.12
N GLY A 54 -16.02 5.07 -5.11
CA GLY A 54 -14.59 5.26 -4.92
C GLY A 54 -13.80 3.95 -4.81
N THR A 55 -14.43 2.93 -4.24
CA THR A 55 -13.89 1.57 -4.16
C THR A 55 -13.74 0.93 -5.54
N GLN A 56 -14.73 1.09 -6.45
CA GLN A 56 -14.63 0.56 -7.82
C GLN A 56 -13.54 1.23 -8.65
N LEU A 57 -13.37 2.56 -8.51
CA LEU A 57 -12.26 3.26 -9.18
C LEU A 57 -10.89 2.78 -8.70
N LEU A 58 -10.75 2.52 -7.40
CA LEU A 58 -9.54 1.94 -6.84
C LEU A 58 -9.35 0.49 -7.32
N THR A 59 -10.40 -0.32 -7.32
CA THR A 59 -10.36 -1.71 -7.76
C THR A 59 -9.97 -1.82 -9.24
N ASP A 60 -10.57 -1.00 -10.11
CA ASP A 60 -10.26 -0.97 -11.55
C ASP A 60 -8.79 -0.60 -11.83
N ASN A 61 -8.18 0.24 -10.99
CA ASN A 61 -6.78 0.58 -11.10
C ASN A 61 -5.88 -0.49 -10.49
N LEU A 62 -6.23 -1.02 -9.31
CA LEU A 62 -5.46 -2.06 -8.63
C LEU A 62 -5.48 -3.39 -9.40
N SER A 63 -6.58 -3.74 -10.07
CA SER A 63 -6.68 -4.97 -10.88
C SER A 63 -5.75 -5.01 -12.09
N LYS A 64 -5.18 -3.86 -12.49
CA LYS A 64 -4.20 -3.76 -13.58
C LYS A 64 -2.76 -3.88 -13.10
N LEU A 65 -2.54 -3.88 -11.79
CA LEU A 65 -1.22 -3.98 -11.19
C LEU A 65 -0.92 -5.44 -10.85
N PHE A 66 0.21 -5.92 -11.27
CA PHE A 66 0.68 -7.26 -10.94
C PHE A 66 1.81 -7.19 -9.92
N VAL A 67 1.89 -8.16 -9.02
CA VAL A 67 2.97 -8.27 -8.03
C VAL A 67 4.34 -8.23 -8.70
N LYS A 68 4.48 -8.85 -9.88
CA LYS A 68 5.72 -8.86 -10.68
C LYS A 68 6.24 -7.46 -11.06
N ASP A 69 5.34 -6.46 -11.14
CA ASP A 69 5.72 -5.09 -11.54
C ASP A 69 6.36 -4.31 -10.37
N PHE A 70 6.22 -4.82 -9.14
CA PHE A 70 6.70 -4.22 -7.89
C PHE A 70 7.69 -5.08 -7.12
N GLN A 71 7.96 -6.30 -7.60
CA GLN A 71 8.92 -7.19 -6.96
C GLN A 71 10.36 -6.65 -7.12
N SER A 72 11.18 -6.83 -6.10
CA SER A 72 12.60 -6.55 -6.12
C SER A 72 13.41 -7.80 -5.78
N ILE A 73 14.71 -7.78 -6.06
CA ILE A 73 15.61 -8.87 -5.67
C ILE A 73 15.68 -8.89 -4.13
N PRO A 74 15.38 -10.04 -3.50
CA PRO A 74 15.45 -10.12 -2.05
C PRO A 74 16.89 -10.13 -1.56
N VAL A 75 17.14 -9.48 -0.42
CA VAL A 75 18.42 -9.66 0.30
C VAL A 75 18.30 -10.91 1.16
N VAL A 76 19.20 -11.86 0.92
CA VAL A 76 19.18 -13.20 1.51
C VAL A 76 20.37 -13.37 2.44
N VAL A 77 20.14 -14.00 3.59
CA VAL A 77 21.17 -14.34 4.57
C VAL A 77 21.04 -15.78 5.03
N ASN A 78 22.16 -16.37 5.48
CA ASN A 78 22.14 -17.72 6.04
C ASN A 78 21.57 -17.73 7.47
N ASP A 79 20.90 -18.79 7.88
CA ASP A 79 20.26 -18.96 9.18
C ASP A 79 21.24 -18.96 10.38
N GLY A 80 22.51 -19.19 10.11
CA GLY A 80 23.59 -19.20 11.12
C GLY A 80 24.27 -17.87 11.34
N ILE A 81 24.00 -16.80 10.54
CA ILE A 81 24.67 -15.50 10.77
C ILE A 81 24.23 -14.90 12.10
N SER A 82 25.09 -14.02 12.67
CA SER A 82 24.76 -13.34 13.91
C SER A 82 23.69 -12.25 13.71
N VAL A 83 22.98 -11.93 14.79
CA VAL A 83 22.04 -10.79 14.82
C VAL A 83 22.77 -9.48 14.50
N TYR A 84 24.02 -9.32 14.94
CA TYR A 84 24.85 -8.17 14.64
C TYR A 84 25.09 -8.04 13.12
N ASP A 85 25.52 -9.12 12.46
CA ASP A 85 25.79 -9.12 11.02
C ASP A 85 24.49 -8.85 10.22
N ALA A 86 23.35 -9.37 10.69
CA ALA A 86 22.06 -9.09 10.08
C ALA A 86 21.67 -7.62 10.19
N ILE A 87 21.96 -6.95 11.31
CA ILE A 87 21.77 -5.50 11.47
C ILE A 87 22.64 -4.75 10.46
N VAL A 88 23.93 -5.09 10.38
CA VAL A 88 24.86 -4.47 9.43
C VAL A 88 24.36 -4.64 7.99
N MET A 89 23.94 -5.85 7.61
CA MET A 89 23.41 -6.14 6.28
C MET A 89 22.17 -5.30 5.95
N MET A 90 21.20 -5.15 6.88
CA MET A 90 20.03 -4.30 6.67
C MET A 90 20.39 -2.82 6.43
N PHE A 91 21.43 -2.32 7.09
CA PHE A 91 21.90 -0.96 6.89
C PHE A 91 22.64 -0.78 5.56
N LEU A 92 23.51 -1.73 5.19
CA LEU A 92 24.30 -1.65 3.95
C LEU A 92 23.40 -1.75 2.70
N GLU A 93 22.41 -2.64 2.75
CA GLU A 93 21.50 -2.88 1.63
C GLU A 93 20.24 -1.96 1.65
N ASP A 94 20.12 -1.11 2.66
CA ASP A 94 18.95 -0.21 2.91
C ASP A 94 17.60 -0.93 2.83
N VAL A 95 17.50 -2.14 3.41
CA VAL A 95 16.29 -2.94 3.41
C VAL A 95 15.66 -3.03 4.81
N GLY A 96 14.36 -3.28 4.87
CA GLY A 96 13.61 -3.46 6.12
C GLY A 96 13.41 -4.92 6.53
N THR A 97 13.74 -5.85 5.64
CA THR A 97 13.52 -7.30 5.82
C THR A 97 14.62 -8.07 5.13
N LEU A 98 15.12 -9.12 5.79
CA LEU A 98 16.04 -10.11 5.23
C LEU A 98 15.31 -11.45 5.11
N PHE A 99 15.58 -12.15 4.02
CA PHE A 99 15.11 -13.52 3.82
C PHE A 99 16.16 -14.49 4.34
N VAL A 100 15.77 -15.41 5.21
CA VAL A 100 16.69 -16.36 5.84
C VAL A 100 16.59 -17.70 5.15
N VAL A 101 17.73 -18.22 4.69
CA VAL A 101 17.84 -19.51 4.02
C VAL A 101 18.73 -20.47 4.81
N ASP A 102 18.49 -21.75 4.63
CA ASP A 102 19.34 -22.81 5.16
C ASP A 102 20.59 -23.04 4.27
N GLN A 103 21.41 -24.04 4.64
CA GLN A 103 22.59 -24.43 3.88
C GLN A 103 22.28 -24.96 2.47
N LYS A 104 21.02 -25.34 2.19
CA LYS A 104 20.54 -25.79 0.89
C LYS A 104 19.90 -24.66 0.08
N SER A 105 20.02 -23.42 0.54
CA SER A 105 19.40 -22.24 -0.05
C SER A 105 17.85 -22.28 -0.05
N LEU A 106 17.25 -23.06 0.85
CA LEU A 106 15.81 -23.09 1.02
C LEU A 106 15.37 -22.01 2.01
N LEU A 107 14.30 -21.28 1.70
CA LEU A 107 13.73 -20.27 2.57
C LEU A 107 13.20 -20.93 3.86
N VAL A 108 13.77 -20.54 5.00
CA VAL A 108 13.39 -21.05 6.33
C VAL A 108 12.75 -20.01 7.22
N GLY A 109 12.89 -18.73 6.88
CA GLY A 109 12.30 -17.65 7.66
C GLY A 109 12.50 -16.28 7.05
N VAL A 110 11.97 -15.27 7.73
CA VAL A 110 12.19 -13.85 7.46
C VAL A 110 12.56 -13.14 8.75
N LEU A 111 13.37 -12.10 8.63
CA LEU A 111 13.87 -11.29 9.73
C LEU A 111 13.55 -9.82 9.45
N SER A 112 12.76 -9.20 10.29
CA SER A 112 12.38 -7.79 10.18
C SER A 112 13.18 -6.90 11.13
N ARG A 113 13.18 -5.58 10.86
CA ARG A 113 13.74 -4.58 11.80
C ARG A 113 13.14 -4.72 13.21
N LYS A 114 11.87 -5.09 13.33
CA LYS A 114 11.19 -5.29 14.61
C LYS A 114 11.76 -6.46 15.39
N ASP A 115 12.13 -7.55 14.71
CA ASP A 115 12.73 -8.72 15.34
C ASP A 115 14.12 -8.40 15.86
N LEU A 116 14.93 -7.65 15.10
CA LEU A 116 16.25 -7.18 15.51
C LEU A 116 16.16 -6.23 16.70
N LEU A 117 15.23 -5.27 16.68
CA LEU A 117 15.00 -4.37 17.82
C LEU A 117 14.59 -5.15 19.08
N ARG A 118 13.71 -6.14 18.94
CA ARG A 118 13.30 -7.00 20.06
C ARG A 118 14.49 -7.77 20.62
N ALA A 119 15.35 -8.32 19.77
CA ALA A 119 16.54 -9.04 20.18
C ALA A 119 17.58 -8.14 20.86
N SER A 120 17.67 -6.87 20.48
CA SER A 120 18.61 -5.91 21.09
C SER A 120 18.19 -5.46 22.50
N ILE A 121 16.92 -5.61 22.86
CA ILE A 121 16.43 -5.24 24.20
C ILE A 121 16.87 -6.31 25.22
N GLY A 122 17.76 -5.95 26.10
CA GLY A 122 18.23 -6.81 27.20
C GLY A 122 19.35 -7.79 26.86
N THR A 123 19.83 -7.80 25.62
CA THR A 123 20.94 -8.65 25.17
C THR A 123 22.22 -7.82 25.03
N LYS A 124 23.30 -8.27 25.69
CA LYS A 124 24.59 -7.56 25.67
C LYS A 124 25.49 -7.91 24.49
N ASP A 125 25.30 -9.10 23.89
CA ASP A 125 26.17 -9.59 22.83
C ASP A 125 25.36 -10.15 21.67
N LEU A 126 25.05 -9.29 20.70
CA LEU A 126 24.31 -9.63 19.49
C LEU A 126 25.14 -10.44 18.48
N ALA A 127 26.48 -10.45 18.65
CA ALA A 127 27.38 -11.18 17.77
C ALA A 127 27.34 -12.71 18.01
N THR A 128 26.89 -13.14 19.18
CA THR A 128 26.83 -14.57 19.53
C THR A 128 25.48 -15.23 19.24
N ILE A 129 24.44 -14.43 18.97
CA ILE A 129 23.08 -14.94 18.74
C ILE A 129 22.85 -15.15 17.24
N PRO A 130 22.60 -16.38 16.78
CA PRO A 130 22.25 -16.62 15.37
C PRO A 130 20.82 -16.18 15.06
N VAL A 131 20.59 -15.70 13.83
CA VAL A 131 19.28 -15.16 13.40
C VAL A 131 18.15 -16.18 13.43
N ASN A 132 18.45 -17.48 13.32
CA ASN A 132 17.47 -18.53 13.37
C ASN A 132 16.69 -18.62 14.70
N ILE A 133 17.21 -18.02 15.77
CA ILE A 133 16.53 -17.95 17.08
C ILE A 133 15.44 -16.90 17.09
N ILE A 134 15.63 -15.79 16.36
CA ILE A 134 14.76 -14.60 16.44
C ILE A 134 13.89 -14.40 15.20
N MET A 135 14.16 -15.09 14.09
CA MET A 135 13.42 -14.96 12.84
C MET A 135 11.98 -15.45 12.95
N THR A 136 11.11 -14.93 12.11
CA THR A 136 9.78 -15.51 11.86
C THR A 136 9.94 -16.71 10.94
N ARG A 137 9.56 -17.90 11.42
CA ARG A 137 9.74 -19.18 10.70
C ARG A 137 8.54 -19.52 9.81
N MET A 138 8.78 -20.36 8.79
CA MET A 138 7.71 -21.09 8.12
C MET A 138 6.91 -21.94 9.14
N PRO A 139 5.57 -22.13 9.02
CA PRO A 139 4.70 -21.72 7.90
C PRO A 139 4.08 -20.31 8.06
N ASN A 140 4.55 -19.47 8.97
CA ASN A 140 4.01 -18.13 9.22
C ASN A 140 4.36 -17.10 8.12
N ILE A 141 4.82 -17.57 6.96
CA ILE A 141 5.18 -16.76 5.80
C ILE A 141 4.30 -17.21 4.63
N THR A 142 3.60 -16.25 4.02
CA THR A 142 2.81 -16.50 2.82
C THR A 142 3.66 -16.19 1.58
N MET A 143 3.77 -17.15 0.68
CA MET A 143 4.42 -16.96 -0.62
C MET A 143 3.35 -16.82 -1.70
N CYS A 144 3.54 -15.83 -2.59
CA CYS A 144 2.74 -15.66 -3.80
C CYS A 144 3.52 -16.26 -4.98
N PHE A 145 2.91 -17.17 -5.72
CA PHE A 145 3.46 -17.79 -6.92
C PHE A 145 2.83 -17.18 -8.17
#